data_e043d6e2ad01a575e7475a5da4f42b0e
#
_entry.id   e043d6e2ad01a575e7475a5da4f42b0e
#
_cell.length_a   1.000
_cell.length_b   1.000
_cell.length_c   1.000
_cell.angle_alpha   90.00
_cell.angle_beta   90.00
_cell.angle_gamma   90.00
#
_symmetry.space_group_name_H-M   'P 1'
#
loop_
_entity.id
_entity.type
_entity.pdbx_description
1 polymer ?
#
loop_
_entity_poly.entity_id
_entity_poly.type
_entity_poly.pdbx_seq_one_letter_code
_entity_poly.pdbx_strand_id
1 'polypeptide(L)'
;MERNFETVMIEQCSPVLAGLKVAGLFRYETRDCKDLAERVRGWNVRLGEKGLRVRVLKGCTRTHRYLVYVYRENRLREVLSNENVRAFLVQEGYRLPEGADGCEPLLRQLSRRLCCEAEFPHEIGVFLGYPLTDVVGFIENQGRNFTCCGCWKAYGDRDAAERLFAQLNKCTRVYLRLFHSGTPIFRLAVAA
;
A
#
# COMPACT_ATOMS: atom_id res chain seq x y z
N MET A 1 -16.65 -5.93 17.56
CA MET A 1 -15.57 -6.93 17.75
C MET A 1 -14.38 -6.46 16.95
N GLU A 2 -13.27 -6.16 17.61
CA GLU A 2 -12.03 -5.75 16.90
C GLU A 2 -11.57 -6.91 16.03
N ARG A 3 -11.32 -6.63 14.74
CA ARG A 3 -10.78 -7.64 13.82
C ARG A 3 -9.30 -7.83 14.14
N ASN A 4 -8.83 -9.08 14.12
CA ASN A 4 -7.42 -9.37 14.34
C ASN A 4 -6.55 -8.70 13.25
N PHE A 5 -5.45 -8.03 13.66
CA PHE A 5 -4.55 -7.30 12.77
C PHE A 5 -3.98 -8.18 11.66
N GLU A 6 -3.57 -9.38 12.01
CA GLU A 6 -3.01 -10.36 11.08
C GLU A 6 -4.01 -10.80 10.02
N THR A 7 -5.26 -11.01 10.42
CA THR A 7 -6.35 -11.35 9.49
C THR A 7 -6.58 -10.22 8.48
N VAL A 8 -6.66 -8.97 8.95
CA VAL A 8 -6.84 -7.82 8.05
C VAL A 8 -5.63 -7.66 7.13
N MET A 9 -4.41 -7.85 7.65
CA MET A 9 -3.19 -7.77 6.85
C MET A 9 -3.17 -8.83 5.74
N ILE A 10 -3.56 -10.07 6.02
CA ILE A 10 -3.66 -11.13 4.99
C ILE A 10 -4.72 -10.78 3.95
N GLU A 11 -5.90 -10.37 4.37
CA GLU A 11 -6.99 -10.02 3.45
C GLU A 11 -6.61 -8.91 2.47
N GLN A 12 -5.88 -7.92 2.94
CA GLN A 12 -5.61 -6.69 2.18
C GLN A 12 -4.22 -6.68 1.52
N CYS A 13 -3.26 -7.43 2.06
CA CYS A 13 -1.86 -7.33 1.65
C CYS A 13 -1.26 -8.65 1.14
N SER A 14 -2.03 -9.72 0.96
CA SER A 14 -1.52 -10.99 0.41
C SER A 14 -0.71 -10.82 -0.88
N PRO A 15 -1.14 -10.01 -1.88
CA PRO A 15 -0.33 -9.79 -3.08
C PRO A 15 1.01 -9.10 -2.81
N VAL A 16 1.09 -8.27 -1.77
CA VAL A 16 2.34 -7.64 -1.35
C VAL A 16 3.25 -8.67 -0.70
N LEU A 17 2.70 -9.51 0.20
CA LEU A 17 3.44 -10.60 0.84
C LEU A 17 3.97 -11.61 -0.20
N ALA A 18 3.20 -11.87 -1.25
CA ALA A 18 3.57 -12.75 -2.37
C ALA A 18 4.55 -12.14 -3.38
N GLY A 19 4.91 -10.86 -3.24
CA GLY A 19 5.77 -10.18 -4.21
C GLY A 19 5.09 -9.78 -5.53
N LEU A 20 3.77 -9.88 -5.62
CA LEU A 20 3.01 -9.52 -6.83
C LEU A 20 2.64 -8.03 -6.87
N LYS A 21 2.69 -7.33 -5.74
CA LYS A 21 2.33 -5.92 -5.64
C LYS A 21 3.38 -5.15 -4.83
N VAL A 22 3.57 -3.89 -5.14
CA VAL A 22 4.52 -3.00 -4.46
C VAL A 22 4.10 -2.75 -3.01
N ALA A 23 2.84 -2.36 -2.82
CA ALA A 23 2.30 -2.04 -1.51
C ALA A 23 0.80 -2.30 -1.40
N GLY A 24 0.34 -2.38 -0.16
CA GLY A 24 -1.06 -2.48 0.22
C GLY A 24 -1.39 -1.52 1.35
N LEU A 25 -2.65 -1.15 1.44
CA LEU A 25 -3.16 -0.20 2.41
C LEU A 25 -4.44 -0.76 3.01
N PHE A 26 -4.56 -0.70 4.34
CA PHE A 26 -5.79 -1.09 5.01
C PHE A 26 -6.12 -0.21 6.19
N ARG A 27 -7.40 -0.11 6.49
CA ARG A 27 -7.89 0.53 7.71
C ARG A 27 -7.90 -0.49 8.85
N TYR A 28 -7.33 -0.08 9.97
CA TYR A 28 -7.37 -0.85 11.20
C TYR A 28 -7.99 0.00 12.32
N GLU A 29 -8.86 -0.60 13.11
CA GLU A 29 -9.52 0.07 14.21
C GLU A 29 -9.09 -0.58 15.53
N THR A 30 -8.52 0.20 16.43
CA THR A 30 -8.18 -0.22 17.79
C THR A 30 -8.15 0.96 18.74
N ARG A 31 -8.56 0.73 19.98
CA ARG A 31 -8.46 1.71 21.07
C ARG A 31 -7.06 1.75 21.68
N ASP A 32 -6.28 0.70 21.50
CA ASP A 32 -4.91 0.61 22.01
C ASP A 32 -3.90 0.96 20.92
N CYS A 33 -3.52 2.24 20.88
CA CYS A 33 -2.49 2.73 19.97
C CYS A 33 -1.08 2.25 20.33
N LYS A 34 -0.82 1.88 21.59
CA LYS A 34 0.47 1.34 22.03
C LYS A 34 0.63 -0.09 21.52
N ASP A 35 -0.40 -0.93 21.69
CA ASP A 35 -0.43 -2.29 21.12
C ASP A 35 -0.22 -2.25 19.60
N LEU A 36 -0.89 -1.35 18.88
CA LEU A 36 -0.68 -1.19 17.44
C LEU A 36 0.78 -0.84 17.11
N ALA A 37 1.39 0.08 17.84
CA ALA A 37 2.78 0.47 17.63
C ALA A 37 3.75 -0.71 17.90
N GLU A 38 3.48 -1.51 18.91
CA GLU A 38 4.26 -2.72 19.21
C GLU A 38 4.10 -3.80 18.14
N ARG A 39 2.88 -4.03 17.66
CA ARG A 39 2.62 -4.94 16.52
C ARG A 39 3.38 -4.51 15.27
N VAL A 40 3.30 -3.23 14.91
CA VAL A 40 4.02 -2.68 13.75
C VAL A 40 5.54 -2.87 13.90
N ARG A 41 6.10 -2.60 15.09
CA ARG A 41 7.52 -2.87 15.37
C ARG A 41 7.86 -4.36 15.23
N GLY A 42 7.05 -5.23 15.85
CA GLY A 42 7.24 -6.68 15.78
C GLY A 42 7.19 -7.21 14.34
N TRP A 43 6.26 -6.72 13.52
CA TRP A 43 6.20 -7.09 12.11
C TRP A 43 7.37 -6.56 11.30
N ASN A 44 7.87 -5.36 11.57
CA ASN A 44 9.07 -4.83 10.91
C ASN A 44 10.32 -5.67 11.23
N VAL A 45 10.46 -6.18 12.45
CA VAL A 45 11.54 -7.10 12.80
C VAL A 45 11.41 -8.40 12.00
N ARG A 46 10.22 -9.00 11.96
CA ARG A 46 9.99 -10.31 11.31
C ARG A 46 10.05 -10.23 9.78
N LEU A 47 9.49 -9.19 9.18
CA LEU A 47 9.35 -9.06 7.73
C LEU A 47 10.50 -8.28 7.09
N GLY A 48 11.30 -7.57 7.91
CA GLY A 48 12.40 -6.75 7.43
C GLY A 48 13.45 -7.52 6.62
N GLU A 49 13.80 -8.73 7.06
CA GLU A 49 14.73 -9.62 6.34
C GLU A 49 14.21 -10.04 4.96
N LYS A 50 12.89 -9.94 4.74
CA LYS A 50 12.24 -10.22 3.46
C LYS A 50 12.00 -8.96 2.61
N GLY A 51 12.59 -7.84 3.00
CA GLY A 51 12.43 -6.56 2.30
C GLY A 51 11.05 -5.92 2.42
N LEU A 52 10.25 -6.37 3.40
CA LEU A 52 8.90 -5.85 3.67
C LEU A 52 8.92 -4.91 4.89
N ARG A 53 8.12 -3.86 4.82
CA ARG A 53 7.92 -2.89 5.90
C ARG A 53 6.44 -2.67 6.17
N VAL A 54 6.14 -2.39 7.43
CA VAL A 54 4.80 -2.02 7.90
C VAL A 54 4.87 -0.63 8.53
N ARG A 55 3.94 0.26 8.18
CA ARG A 55 3.91 1.63 8.67
C ARG A 55 2.47 2.10 8.91
N VAL A 56 2.26 2.89 9.94
CA VAL A 56 1.03 3.66 10.09
C VAL A 56 1.23 5.00 9.38
N LEU A 57 0.48 5.25 8.31
CA LEU A 57 0.52 6.53 7.56
C LEU A 57 -0.35 7.61 8.19
N LYS A 58 -1.50 7.22 8.75
CA LYS A 58 -2.44 8.12 9.40
C LYS A 58 -3.04 7.43 10.61
N GLY A 59 -3.22 8.16 11.70
CA GLY A 59 -3.92 7.67 12.89
C GLY A 59 -4.76 8.77 13.52
N CYS A 60 -5.91 8.40 14.06
CA CYS A 60 -6.77 9.28 14.81
C CYS A 60 -7.20 8.60 16.12
N THR A 61 -6.66 9.06 17.23
CA THR A 61 -6.98 8.52 18.57
C THR A 61 -8.43 8.78 18.97
N ARG A 62 -9.03 9.87 18.47
CA ARG A 62 -10.44 10.19 18.73
C ARG A 62 -11.40 9.21 18.07
N THR A 63 -11.11 8.78 16.85
CA THR A 63 -11.95 7.84 16.08
C THR A 63 -11.44 6.41 16.16
N HIS A 64 -10.27 6.19 16.79
CA HIS A 64 -9.61 4.89 16.90
C HIS A 64 -9.31 4.22 15.56
N ARG A 65 -9.14 5.02 14.50
CA ARG A 65 -8.91 4.55 13.13
C ARG A 65 -7.51 4.86 12.67
N TYR A 66 -6.87 3.86 12.12
CA TYR A 66 -5.49 3.92 11.64
C TYR A 66 -5.43 3.42 10.20
N LEU A 67 -4.61 4.07 9.39
CA LEU A 67 -4.32 3.66 8.03
C LEU A 67 -2.95 3.00 8.01
N VAL A 68 -2.95 1.69 7.83
CA VAL A 68 -1.72 0.87 7.86
C VAL A 68 -1.29 0.55 6.44
N TYR A 69 -0.01 0.73 6.18
CA TYR A 69 0.64 0.57 4.90
C TYR A 69 1.69 -0.54 5.00
N VAL A 70 1.60 -1.53 4.12
CA VAL A 70 2.56 -2.64 3.99
C VAL A 70 3.20 -2.55 2.63
N TYR A 71 4.53 -2.53 2.55
CA TYR A 71 5.22 -2.30 1.28
C TYR A 71 6.53 -3.06 1.17
N ARG A 72 6.95 -3.30 -0.06
CA ARG A 72 8.27 -3.83 -0.41
C ARG A 72 9.21 -2.67 -0.69
N GLU A 73 10.21 -2.52 0.18
CA GLU A 73 11.07 -1.34 0.21
C GLU A 73 11.80 -1.11 -1.11
N ASN A 74 12.43 -2.15 -1.67
CA ASN A 74 13.17 -2.04 -2.93
C ASN A 74 12.24 -1.72 -4.11
N ARG A 75 11.08 -2.40 -4.19
CA ARG A 75 10.11 -2.14 -5.27
C ARG A 75 9.49 -0.75 -5.18
N LEU A 76 9.20 -0.28 -3.97
CA LEU A 76 8.71 1.09 -3.80
C LEU A 76 9.78 2.10 -4.21
N ARG A 77 11.06 1.84 -3.88
CA ARG A 77 12.18 2.67 -4.31
C ARG A 77 12.27 2.74 -5.84
N GLU A 78 12.15 1.62 -6.53
CA GLU A 78 12.13 1.54 -8.00
C GLU A 78 11.01 2.42 -8.58
N VAL A 79 9.78 2.29 -8.08
CA VAL A 79 8.64 3.11 -8.52
C VAL A 79 8.92 4.61 -8.30
N LEU A 80 9.39 4.97 -7.10
CA LEU A 80 9.63 6.39 -6.75
C LEU A 80 10.89 6.97 -7.40
N SER A 81 11.76 6.13 -7.97
CA SER A 81 12.93 6.56 -8.75
C SER A 81 12.63 6.76 -10.24
N ASN A 82 11.49 6.32 -10.73
CA ASN A 82 11.07 6.52 -12.11
C ASN A 82 10.90 8.01 -12.41
N GLU A 83 11.50 8.51 -13.49
CA GLU A 83 11.51 9.94 -13.84
C GLU A 83 10.11 10.52 -14.03
N ASN A 84 9.21 9.78 -14.69
CA ASN A 84 7.83 10.24 -14.91
C ASN A 84 7.07 10.33 -13.58
N VAL A 85 7.28 9.37 -12.67
CA VAL A 85 6.70 9.37 -11.33
C VAL A 85 7.25 10.55 -10.51
N ARG A 86 8.54 10.81 -10.59
CA ARG A 86 9.19 11.95 -9.92
C ARG A 86 8.63 13.29 -10.42
N ALA A 87 8.53 13.46 -11.73
CA ALA A 87 7.94 14.65 -12.34
C ALA A 87 6.49 14.86 -11.89
N PHE A 88 5.69 13.80 -11.92
CA PHE A 88 4.31 13.82 -11.42
C PHE A 88 4.24 14.22 -9.95
N LEU A 89 5.04 13.61 -9.07
CA LEU A 89 5.04 13.94 -7.65
C LEU A 89 5.44 15.40 -7.39
N VAL A 90 6.35 15.98 -8.18
CA VAL A 90 6.68 17.40 -8.11
C VAL A 90 5.47 18.28 -8.49
N GLN A 91 4.72 17.90 -9.53
CA GLN A 91 3.48 18.60 -9.92
C GLN A 91 2.43 18.52 -8.82
N GLU A 92 2.35 17.38 -8.11
CA GLU A 92 1.50 17.21 -6.93
C GLU A 92 2.05 17.91 -5.67
N GLY A 93 3.15 18.66 -5.77
CA GLY A 93 3.72 19.47 -4.68
C GLY A 93 4.63 18.71 -3.71
N TYR A 94 5.11 17.52 -4.08
CA TYR A 94 6.13 16.83 -3.30
C TYR A 94 7.51 17.43 -3.52
N ARG A 95 8.29 17.50 -2.45
CA ARG A 95 9.71 17.84 -2.51
C ARG A 95 10.51 16.54 -2.62
N LEU A 96 11.22 16.39 -3.74
CA LEU A 96 12.05 15.21 -3.95
C LEU A 96 13.30 15.28 -3.07
N PRO A 97 13.70 14.17 -2.44
CA PRO A 97 14.95 14.12 -1.69
C PRO A 97 16.15 14.25 -2.62
N GLU A 98 17.19 14.92 -2.15
CA GLU A 98 18.51 14.93 -2.78
C GLU A 98 19.21 13.59 -2.47
N GLY A 99 19.59 12.82 -3.49
CA GLY A 99 20.26 11.53 -3.33
C GLY A 99 19.35 10.30 -3.29
N ALA A 100 19.97 9.15 -3.01
CA ALA A 100 19.32 7.83 -3.07
C ALA A 100 18.46 7.46 -1.85
N ASP A 101 18.26 8.33 -0.89
CA ASP A 101 17.56 8.08 0.37
C ASP A 101 16.02 7.96 0.24
N GLY A 102 15.66 7.47 -0.84
CA GLY A 102 14.53 6.76 -1.27
C GLY A 102 13.15 7.15 -0.77
N CYS A 103 12.55 6.20 -0.08
CA CYS A 103 11.11 6.21 0.16
C CYS A 103 10.69 7.05 1.36
N GLU A 104 11.53 7.14 2.40
CA GLU A 104 11.15 7.68 3.71
C GLU A 104 10.74 9.16 3.69
N PRO A 105 11.47 10.07 3.00
CA PRO A 105 11.05 11.47 2.91
C PRO A 105 9.72 11.65 2.18
N LEU A 106 9.47 10.87 1.14
CA LEU A 106 8.21 10.93 0.37
C LEU A 106 7.05 10.32 1.16
N LEU A 107 7.28 9.22 1.89
CA LEU A 107 6.28 8.61 2.77
C LEU A 107 5.90 9.54 3.93
N ARG A 108 6.85 10.33 4.46
CA ARG A 108 6.54 11.37 5.47
C ARG A 108 5.66 12.47 4.90
N GLN A 109 5.93 12.93 3.69
CA GLN A 109 5.11 13.93 3.01
C GLN A 109 3.70 13.38 2.74
N LEU A 110 3.57 12.15 2.23
CA LEU A 110 2.29 11.47 2.07
C LEU A 110 1.52 11.38 3.39
N SER A 111 2.18 10.95 4.47
CA SER A 111 1.55 10.89 5.80
C SER A 111 1.02 12.25 6.25
N ARG A 112 1.79 13.32 6.04
CA ARG A 112 1.38 14.69 6.37
C ARG A 112 0.15 15.11 5.56
N ARG A 113 0.14 14.85 4.25
CA ARG A 113 -0.99 15.16 3.38
C ARG A 113 -2.25 14.40 3.82
N LEU A 114 -2.15 13.10 4.08
CA LEU A 114 -3.25 12.29 4.61
C LEU A 114 -3.83 12.81 5.93
N CYS A 115 -3.00 13.43 6.79
CA CYS A 115 -3.43 13.94 8.09
C CYS A 115 -4.00 15.36 8.03
N CYS A 116 -3.45 16.22 7.18
CA CYS A 116 -3.65 17.68 7.25
C CYS A 116 -4.50 18.23 6.10
N GLU A 117 -4.60 17.54 4.97
CA GLU A 117 -5.38 18.02 3.82
C GLU A 117 -6.85 17.61 3.94
N ALA A 118 -7.74 18.50 3.45
CA ALA A 118 -9.19 18.27 3.47
C ALA A 118 -9.58 17.16 2.47
N GLU A 119 -8.90 17.11 1.33
CA GLU A 119 -9.12 16.11 0.31
C GLU A 119 -8.17 14.92 0.48
N PHE A 120 -8.63 13.75 0.06
CA PHE A 120 -7.81 12.55 0.11
C PHE A 120 -6.76 12.59 -1.02
N PRO A 121 -5.46 12.42 -0.70
CA PRO A 121 -4.39 12.50 -1.69
C PRO A 121 -4.45 11.28 -2.64
N HIS A 122 -4.99 11.48 -3.85
CA HIS A 122 -5.20 10.39 -4.82
C HIS A 122 -3.89 9.91 -5.46
N GLU A 123 -2.84 10.72 -5.42
CA GLU A 123 -1.48 10.33 -5.82
C GLU A 123 -0.89 9.19 -4.95
N ILE A 124 -1.54 8.83 -3.85
CA ILE A 124 -1.23 7.61 -3.07
C ILE A 124 -1.21 6.35 -3.95
N GLY A 125 -1.93 6.35 -5.07
CA GLY A 125 -1.92 5.28 -6.06
C GLY A 125 -0.50 4.93 -6.55
N VAL A 126 0.36 5.94 -6.72
CA VAL A 126 1.78 5.73 -7.05
C VAL A 126 2.49 4.95 -5.95
N PHE A 127 2.27 5.31 -4.69
CA PHE A 127 2.85 4.60 -3.54
C PHE A 127 2.29 3.19 -3.38
N LEU A 128 1.11 2.90 -3.93
CA LEU A 128 0.52 1.57 -3.98
C LEU A 128 1.03 0.75 -5.18
N GLY A 129 1.85 1.36 -6.06
CA GLY A 129 2.39 0.73 -7.25
C GLY A 129 1.37 0.56 -8.37
N TYR A 130 0.36 1.45 -8.44
CA TYR A 130 -0.54 1.50 -9.59
C TYR A 130 0.15 2.13 -10.79
N PRO A 131 -0.18 1.76 -12.02
CA PRO A 131 0.31 2.43 -13.21
C PRO A 131 0.08 3.93 -13.13
N LEU A 132 1.08 4.74 -13.50
CA LEU A 132 0.96 6.20 -13.43
C LEU A 132 -0.20 6.71 -14.28
N THR A 133 -0.44 6.09 -15.43
CA THR A 133 -1.61 6.39 -16.30
C THR A 133 -2.94 6.22 -15.58
N ASP A 134 -3.05 5.21 -14.71
CA ASP A 134 -4.28 4.97 -13.95
C ASP A 134 -4.43 5.99 -12.82
N VAL A 135 -3.33 6.40 -12.19
CA VAL A 135 -3.34 7.42 -11.12
C VAL A 135 -3.71 8.78 -11.69
N VAL A 136 -3.07 9.20 -12.78
CA VAL A 136 -3.37 10.46 -13.48
C VAL A 136 -4.80 10.44 -14.01
N GLY A 137 -5.19 9.36 -14.70
CA GLY A 137 -6.55 9.22 -15.22
C GLY A 137 -7.62 9.30 -14.12
N PHE A 138 -7.36 8.72 -12.93
CA PHE A 138 -8.26 8.82 -11.79
C PHE A 138 -8.41 10.26 -11.30
N ILE A 139 -7.31 11.01 -11.18
CA ILE A 139 -7.31 12.41 -10.72
C ILE A 139 -8.04 13.30 -11.74
N GLU A 140 -7.66 13.24 -13.00
CA GLU A 140 -8.22 14.06 -14.06
C GLU A 140 -9.72 13.81 -14.28
N ASN A 141 -10.15 12.55 -14.21
CA ASN A 141 -11.54 12.17 -14.40
C ASN A 141 -12.35 12.10 -13.08
N GLN A 142 -11.76 12.48 -11.95
CA GLN A 142 -12.41 12.42 -10.64
C GLN A 142 -13.03 11.01 -10.36
N GLY A 143 -12.28 9.98 -10.76
CA GLY A 143 -12.67 8.59 -10.61
C GLY A 143 -13.81 8.13 -11.54
N ARG A 144 -14.13 8.90 -12.58
CA ARG A 144 -15.10 8.54 -13.64
C ARG A 144 -14.36 8.09 -14.91
N ASN A 145 -15.11 7.64 -15.92
CA ASN A 145 -14.58 7.30 -17.26
C ASN A 145 -13.44 6.25 -17.26
N PHE A 146 -13.40 5.37 -16.28
CA PHE A 146 -12.43 4.28 -16.23
C PHE A 146 -12.75 3.17 -17.25
N THR A 147 -11.73 2.48 -17.75
CA THR A 147 -11.88 1.37 -18.72
C THR A 147 -12.37 0.09 -18.04
N CYS A 148 -11.87 -0.19 -16.82
CA CYS A 148 -12.39 -1.26 -15.96
C CYS A 148 -12.14 -0.97 -14.48
N CYS A 149 -12.87 -1.66 -13.61
CA CYS A 149 -12.76 -1.52 -12.15
C CYS A 149 -12.57 -2.89 -11.51
N GLY A 150 -11.52 -3.00 -10.66
CA GLY A 150 -11.21 -4.19 -9.89
C GLY A 150 -10.49 -3.82 -8.60
N CYS A 151 -9.22 -4.18 -8.46
CA CYS A 151 -8.42 -3.75 -7.31
C CYS A 151 -8.22 -2.22 -7.25
N TRP A 152 -8.33 -1.55 -8.37
CA TRP A 152 -8.42 -0.09 -8.55
C TRP A 152 -9.20 0.22 -9.83
N LYS A 153 -9.42 1.50 -10.14
CA LYS A 153 -9.99 1.96 -11.41
C LYS A 153 -8.88 2.14 -12.43
N ALA A 154 -8.84 1.28 -13.44
CA ALA A 154 -7.85 1.34 -14.51
C ALA A 154 -8.32 2.27 -15.64
N TYR A 155 -7.38 3.00 -16.24
CA TYR A 155 -7.62 3.94 -17.34
C TYR A 155 -6.83 3.56 -18.60
N GLY A 156 -5.90 2.61 -18.46
CA GLY A 156 -5.10 2.07 -19.55
C GLY A 156 -5.74 0.84 -20.21
N ASP A 157 -4.88 -0.12 -20.56
CA ASP A 157 -5.28 -1.40 -21.20
C ASP A 157 -6.16 -2.22 -20.26
N ARG A 158 -7.42 -2.39 -20.69
CA ARG A 158 -8.44 -3.14 -19.96
C ARG A 158 -8.05 -4.59 -19.76
N ASP A 159 -7.60 -5.27 -20.81
CA ASP A 159 -7.33 -6.72 -20.77
C ASP A 159 -6.12 -7.00 -19.86
N ALA A 160 -5.11 -6.14 -19.91
CA ALA A 160 -3.96 -6.23 -19.02
C ALA A 160 -4.36 -6.02 -17.55
N ALA A 161 -5.22 -5.02 -17.28
CA ALA A 161 -5.71 -4.74 -15.94
C ALA A 161 -6.57 -5.89 -15.39
N GLU A 162 -7.51 -6.44 -16.19
CA GLU A 162 -8.36 -7.55 -15.78
C GLU A 162 -7.55 -8.82 -15.48
N ARG A 163 -6.54 -9.14 -16.30
CA ARG A 163 -5.62 -10.26 -16.04
C ARG A 163 -4.86 -10.07 -14.72
N LEU A 164 -4.36 -8.86 -14.48
CA LEU A 164 -3.66 -8.55 -13.24
C LEU A 164 -4.59 -8.63 -12.02
N PHE A 165 -5.78 -8.08 -12.09
CA PHE A 165 -6.77 -8.18 -11.01
C PHE A 165 -7.15 -9.63 -10.71
N ALA A 166 -7.33 -10.46 -11.74
CA ALA A 166 -7.59 -11.90 -11.56
C ALA A 166 -6.43 -12.60 -10.83
N GLN A 167 -5.19 -12.27 -11.17
CA GLN A 167 -3.98 -12.79 -10.51
C GLN A 167 -3.92 -12.36 -9.04
N LEU A 168 -4.12 -11.07 -8.75
CA LEU A 168 -4.11 -10.54 -7.37
C LEU A 168 -5.21 -11.17 -6.51
N ASN A 169 -6.42 -11.29 -7.05
CA ASN A 169 -7.55 -11.93 -6.37
C ASN A 169 -7.32 -13.43 -6.12
N LYS A 170 -6.72 -14.15 -7.08
CA LYS A 170 -6.33 -15.54 -6.90
C LYS A 170 -5.30 -15.69 -5.79
N CYS A 171 -4.28 -14.81 -5.77
CA CYS A 171 -3.28 -14.76 -4.71
C CYS A 171 -3.93 -14.59 -3.34
N THR A 172 -4.80 -13.60 -3.18
CA THR A 172 -5.49 -13.34 -1.90
C THR A 172 -6.28 -14.56 -1.43
N ARG A 173 -7.03 -15.22 -2.32
CA ARG A 173 -7.79 -16.44 -1.97
C ARG A 173 -6.89 -17.59 -1.50
N VAL A 174 -5.75 -17.79 -2.16
CA VAL A 174 -4.77 -18.83 -1.79
C VAL A 174 -4.17 -18.51 -0.42
N TYR A 175 -3.73 -17.28 -0.20
CA TYR A 175 -3.10 -16.86 1.06
C TYR A 175 -4.07 -16.93 2.24
N LEU A 176 -5.33 -16.51 2.04
CA LEU A 176 -6.37 -16.66 3.05
C LEU A 176 -6.57 -18.14 3.45
N ARG A 177 -6.65 -19.03 2.48
CA ARG A 177 -6.80 -20.46 2.74
C ARG A 177 -5.62 -21.00 3.56
N LEU A 178 -4.39 -20.68 3.16
CA LEU A 178 -3.18 -21.10 3.86
C LEU A 178 -3.12 -20.52 5.29
N PHE A 179 -3.49 -19.25 5.45
CA PHE A 179 -3.54 -18.61 6.76
C PHE A 179 -4.57 -19.28 7.69
N HIS A 180 -5.77 -19.54 7.18
CA HIS A 180 -6.81 -20.24 7.96
C HIS A 180 -6.49 -21.69 8.26
N SER A 181 -5.62 -22.34 7.46
CA SER A 181 -5.08 -23.68 7.78
C SER A 181 -3.91 -23.65 8.77
N GLY A 182 -3.59 -22.47 9.35
CA GLY A 182 -2.58 -22.32 10.39
C GLY A 182 -1.19 -21.92 9.89
N THR A 183 -1.00 -21.62 8.58
CA THR A 183 0.29 -21.16 8.10
C THR A 183 0.55 -19.72 8.57
N PRO A 184 1.63 -19.45 9.33
CA PRO A 184 1.90 -18.13 9.84
C PRO A 184 2.33 -17.16 8.72
N ILE A 185 1.98 -15.86 8.85
CA ILE A 185 2.24 -14.81 7.85
C ILE A 185 3.71 -14.77 7.44
N PHE A 186 4.63 -14.93 8.39
CA PHE A 186 6.05 -14.91 8.09
C PHE A 186 6.45 -15.97 7.05
N ARG A 187 5.83 -17.16 7.08
CA ARG A 187 6.07 -18.21 6.07
C ARG A 187 5.41 -17.90 4.73
N LEU A 188 4.30 -17.17 4.74
CA LEU A 188 3.61 -16.74 3.54
C LEU A 188 4.33 -15.59 2.84
N ALA A 189 5.11 -14.80 3.56
CA ALA A 189 5.89 -13.71 2.99
C ALA A 189 7.08 -14.25 2.19
N VAL A 190 7.11 -13.96 0.90
CA VAL A 190 8.23 -14.27 0.00
C VAL A 190 9.34 -13.24 0.19
N ALA A 191 10.60 -13.64 0.17
CA ALA A 191 11.74 -12.72 0.16
C ALA A 191 11.77 -11.91 -1.15
N ALA A 192 12.36 -10.68 -1.08
CA ALA A 192 12.59 -9.83 -2.25
C ALA A 192 13.72 -10.39 -3.11
#